data_17794de56e65b19addb3441e4b66505d
#
_entry.id   17794de56e65b19addb3441e4b66505d
#
_cell.length_a   1.000
_cell.length_b   1.000
_cell.length_c   1.000
_cell.angle_alpha   90.00
_cell.angle_beta   90.00
_cell.angle_gamma   90.00
#
_symmetry.space_group_name_H-M   'P 1'
#
loop_
_entity.id
_entity.type
_entity.pdbx_description
1 polymer ?
#
loop_
_entity_poly.entity_id
_entity_poly.type
_entity_poly.pdbx_seq_one_letter_code
_entity_poly.pdbx_strand_id
1 'polypeptide(L)'
;TGVQTCALPISDHILVDGNLVPPNLSCAATPLIGGDGLSLSIAAASILAKVIRDRAMTRLAARYPEFGWDKNAGYGTPIHTQALAQVGPCRHHRLSFAPCAQFVLSL
;
A
#
# COMPACT_ATOMS: atom_id res chain seq x y z
N THR A 1 -6.40 -14.59 1.18
CA THR A 1 -5.06 -14.55 1.75
C THR A 1 -5.07 -14.84 3.23
N GLY A 2 -3.95 -15.33 3.78
CA GLY A 2 -3.84 -15.72 5.18
C GLY A 2 -4.12 -14.59 6.17
N VAL A 3 -3.84 -13.35 5.81
CA VAL A 3 -4.10 -12.19 6.68
C VAL A 3 -5.60 -11.99 6.91
N GLN A 4 -6.41 -12.20 5.88
CA GLN A 4 -7.86 -12.04 5.98
C GLN A 4 -8.48 -13.07 6.90
N THR A 5 -8.00 -14.31 6.87
CA THR A 5 -8.56 -15.38 7.69
C THR A 5 -8.36 -15.17 9.19
N CYS A 6 -7.35 -14.44 9.62
CA CYS A 6 -7.10 -14.19 11.04
C CYS A 6 -8.03 -13.13 11.63
N ALA A 7 -8.36 -12.08 10.86
CA ALA A 7 -9.11 -10.93 11.36
C ALA A 7 -10.62 -11.04 11.18
N LEU A 8 -11.05 -11.61 10.06
CA LEU A 8 -12.44 -11.54 9.62
C LEU A 8 -13.47 -12.25 10.51
N PRO A 9 -13.14 -13.36 11.21
CA PRO A 9 -14.14 -14.04 12.04
C PRO A 9 -14.74 -13.19 13.16
N ILE A 10 -14.11 -12.08 13.50
CA ILE A 10 -14.57 -11.20 14.58
C ILE A 10 -15.15 -9.88 14.08
N SER A 11 -15.23 -9.68 12.78
CA SER A 11 -15.76 -8.45 12.20
C SER A 11 -17.19 -8.64 11.74
N ASP A 12 -18.09 -7.76 12.19
CA ASP A 12 -19.49 -7.76 11.79
C ASP A 12 -19.72 -6.83 10.59
N HIS A 13 -18.94 -5.78 10.47
CA HIS A 13 -19.04 -4.80 9.40
C HIS A 13 -17.72 -4.13 9.15
N ILE A 14 -17.43 -3.78 7.90
CA ILE A 14 -16.18 -3.13 7.48
C ILE A 14 -16.49 -1.76 6.89
N LEU A 15 -15.77 -0.73 7.33
CA LEU A 15 -15.79 0.58 6.71
C LEU A 15 -14.57 0.71 5.80
N VAL A 16 -14.78 1.13 4.57
CA VAL A 16 -13.71 1.25 3.56
C VAL A 16 -13.58 2.70 3.14
N ASP A 17 -12.37 3.25 3.26
CA ASP A 17 -12.09 4.57 2.73
C ASP A 17 -12.10 4.54 1.20
N GLY A 18 -12.80 5.50 0.59
CA GLY A 18 -12.93 5.59 -0.85
C GLY A 18 -14.29 5.18 -1.38
N ASN A 19 -14.36 4.92 -2.68
CA ASN A 19 -15.61 4.61 -3.39
C ASN A 19 -15.72 3.15 -3.84
N LEU A 20 -14.70 2.34 -3.60
CA LEU A 20 -14.66 0.94 -4.03
C LEU A 20 -14.53 0.02 -2.83
N VAL A 21 -15.33 -1.04 -2.83
CA VAL A 21 -15.25 -2.10 -1.83
C VAL A 21 -14.41 -3.24 -2.37
N PRO A 22 -13.38 -3.70 -1.64
CA PRO A 22 -12.59 -4.86 -2.06
C PRO A 22 -13.48 -6.10 -2.22
N PRO A 23 -13.18 -6.98 -3.19
CA PRO A 23 -13.93 -8.23 -3.36
C PRO A 23 -13.60 -9.25 -2.27
N ASN A 24 -14.47 -10.25 -2.13
CA ASN A 24 -14.25 -11.42 -1.28
C ASN A 24 -14.13 -11.11 0.22
N LEU A 25 -14.87 -10.12 0.69
CA LEU A 25 -14.99 -9.84 2.12
C LEU A 25 -15.96 -10.82 2.78
N SER A 26 -15.67 -11.22 4.01
CA SER A 26 -16.50 -12.18 4.76
C SER A 26 -17.69 -11.55 5.44
N CYS A 27 -17.80 -10.23 5.47
CA CYS A 27 -18.93 -9.50 6.06
C CYS A 27 -19.29 -8.30 5.20
N ALA A 28 -20.40 -7.64 5.53
CA ALA A 28 -20.86 -6.45 4.84
C ALA A 28 -19.84 -5.30 4.98
N ALA A 29 -19.72 -4.48 3.95
CA ALA A 29 -18.81 -3.35 3.93
C ALA A 29 -19.52 -2.12 3.38
N THR A 30 -19.16 -0.94 3.88
CA THR A 30 -19.65 0.35 3.42
C THR A 30 -18.49 1.21 2.97
N PRO A 31 -18.45 1.65 1.71
CA PRO A 31 -17.44 2.60 1.24
C PRO A 31 -17.81 4.02 1.69
N LEU A 32 -16.82 4.80 2.10
CA LEU A 32 -17.00 6.19 2.52
C LEU A 32 -15.94 7.05 1.83
N ILE A 33 -16.38 7.91 0.92
CA ILE A 33 -15.48 8.87 0.28
C ILE A 33 -15.04 9.90 1.33
N GLY A 34 -13.73 10.12 1.45
CA GLY A 34 -13.21 10.97 2.51
C GLY A 34 -13.45 10.39 3.90
N GLY A 35 -13.43 9.06 4.03
CA GLY A 35 -13.81 8.36 5.25
C GLY A 35 -12.99 8.72 6.48
N ASP A 36 -11.74 9.09 6.31
CA ASP A 36 -10.87 9.54 7.40
C ASP A 36 -11.38 10.83 8.07
N GLY A 37 -12.10 11.68 7.34
CA GLY A 37 -12.76 12.86 7.88
C GLY A 37 -14.15 12.59 8.46
N LEU A 38 -14.76 11.45 8.13
CA LEU A 38 -16.13 11.10 8.51
C LEU A 38 -16.22 10.03 9.60
N SER A 39 -15.20 9.19 9.74
CA SER A 39 -15.21 8.06 10.66
C SER A 39 -13.93 8.02 11.49
N LEU A 40 -14.09 8.00 12.80
CA LEU A 40 -12.96 7.86 13.72
C LEU A 40 -12.25 6.51 13.53
N SER A 41 -12.99 5.44 13.25
CA SER A 41 -12.41 4.12 12.98
C SER A 41 -11.52 4.14 11.74
N ILE A 42 -11.96 4.79 10.65
CA ILE A 42 -11.15 4.93 9.43
C ILE A 42 -9.93 5.81 9.70
N ALA A 43 -10.10 6.92 10.42
CA ALA A 43 -8.98 7.79 10.76
C ALA A 43 -7.91 7.05 11.57
N ALA A 44 -8.31 6.28 12.56
CA ALA A 44 -7.39 5.47 13.36
C ALA A 44 -6.68 4.41 12.52
N ALA A 45 -7.41 3.71 11.65
CA ALA A 45 -6.83 2.71 10.75
C ALA A 45 -5.84 3.34 9.77
N SER A 46 -6.13 4.54 9.27
CA SER A 46 -5.25 5.27 8.36
C SER A 46 -3.92 5.63 9.02
N ILE A 47 -3.95 6.09 10.26
CA ILE A 47 -2.74 6.42 11.01
C ILE A 47 -1.90 5.16 11.25
N LEU A 48 -2.54 4.07 11.67
CA LEU A 48 -1.85 2.80 11.92
C LEU A 48 -1.22 2.26 10.65
N ALA A 49 -1.95 2.26 9.55
CA ALA A 49 -1.46 1.80 8.26
C ALA A 49 -0.25 2.63 7.79
N LYS A 50 -0.32 3.95 7.95
CA LYS A 50 0.78 4.84 7.58
C LYS A 50 2.04 4.56 8.40
N VAL A 51 1.91 4.43 9.71
CA VAL A 51 3.05 4.18 10.59
C VAL A 51 3.72 2.83 10.27
N ILE A 52 2.91 1.78 10.08
CA ILE A 52 3.43 0.45 9.75
C ILE A 52 4.11 0.48 8.39
N ARG A 53 3.50 1.13 7.39
CA ARG A 53 4.10 1.25 6.06
C ARG A 53 5.43 2.00 6.10
N ASP A 54 5.48 3.14 6.76
CA ASP A 54 6.69 3.95 6.84
C ASP A 54 7.83 3.18 7.52
N ARG A 55 7.52 2.42 8.58
CA ARG A 55 8.50 1.56 9.25
C ARG A 55 9.00 0.45 8.32
N ALA A 56 8.11 -0.20 7.59
CA ALA A 56 8.47 -1.24 6.63
C ALA A 56 9.37 -0.68 5.53
N MET A 57 9.03 0.49 4.99
CA MET A 57 9.81 1.13 3.93
C MET A 57 11.18 1.57 4.43
N THR A 58 11.31 2.03 5.67
CA THR A 58 12.60 2.36 6.27
C THR A 58 13.49 1.13 6.40
N ARG A 59 12.94 -0.01 6.81
CA ARG A 59 13.67 -1.26 6.90
C ARG A 59 14.12 -1.76 5.52
N LEU A 60 13.24 -1.68 4.53
CA LEU A 60 13.55 -2.09 3.17
C LEU A 60 14.60 -1.17 2.53
N ALA A 61 14.62 0.10 2.87
CA ALA A 61 15.61 1.05 2.38
C ALA A 61 17.04 0.65 2.75
N ALA A 62 17.24 -0.01 3.88
CA ALA A 62 18.54 -0.52 4.30
C ALA A 62 19.05 -1.62 3.36
N ARG A 63 18.14 -2.43 2.78
CA ARG A 63 18.47 -3.50 1.84
C ARG A 63 18.53 -3.02 0.39
N TYR A 64 17.73 -2.01 0.05
CA TYR A 64 17.58 -1.48 -1.31
C TYR A 64 17.76 0.04 -1.28
N PRO A 65 18.98 0.53 -0.99
CA PRO A 65 19.20 1.97 -0.76
C PRO A 65 19.00 2.83 -1.99
N GLU A 66 18.99 2.24 -3.19
CA GLU A 66 18.88 2.95 -4.47
C GLU A 66 17.58 3.71 -4.63
N PHE A 67 16.49 3.21 -4.03
CA PHE A 67 15.15 3.72 -4.28
C PHE A 67 14.74 4.89 -3.37
N GLY A 68 15.51 5.17 -2.33
CA GLY A 68 15.19 6.25 -1.39
C GLY A 68 13.92 6.03 -0.57
N TRP A 69 13.56 4.79 -0.29
CA TRP A 69 12.31 4.41 0.35
C TRP A 69 12.16 4.93 1.78
N ASP A 70 13.25 5.21 2.47
CA ASP A 70 13.22 5.82 3.80
C ASP A 70 12.67 7.25 3.78
N LYS A 71 12.76 7.93 2.63
CA LYS A 71 12.28 9.29 2.44
C LYS A 71 10.96 9.34 1.67
N ASN A 72 10.79 8.51 0.64
CA ASN A 72 9.64 8.58 -0.26
C ASN A 72 8.55 7.54 0.04
N ALA A 73 8.77 6.60 0.94
CA ALA A 73 7.82 5.54 1.33
C ALA A 73 7.25 4.76 0.13
N GLY A 74 8.00 4.68 -0.96
CA GLY A 74 7.60 3.97 -2.18
C GLY A 74 6.89 4.82 -3.21
N TYR A 75 6.67 6.12 -2.94
CA TYR A 75 6.05 7.00 -3.92
C TYR A 75 7.01 7.29 -5.08
N GLY A 76 6.45 7.72 -6.22
CA GLY A 76 7.19 7.93 -7.46
C GLY A 76 7.99 9.24 -7.51
N THR A 77 8.81 9.50 -6.50
CA THR A 77 9.71 10.65 -6.50
C THR A 77 10.79 10.51 -7.58
N PRO A 78 11.47 11.60 -7.97
CA PRO A 78 12.54 11.51 -8.97
C PRO A 78 13.63 10.51 -8.61
N ILE A 79 14.02 10.41 -7.34
CA ILE A 79 15.02 9.44 -6.87
C ILE A 79 14.54 8.01 -7.13
N HIS A 80 13.32 7.70 -6.76
CA HIS A 80 12.75 6.37 -6.94
C HIS A 80 12.61 6.03 -8.44
N THR A 81 12.10 6.97 -9.22
CA THR A 81 11.90 6.77 -10.67
C THR A 81 13.22 6.58 -11.40
N GLN A 82 14.24 7.38 -11.08
CA GLN A 82 15.57 7.23 -11.68
C GLN A 82 16.22 5.90 -11.32
N ALA A 83 16.10 5.47 -10.07
CA ALA A 83 16.64 4.18 -9.64
C ALA A 83 15.96 3.03 -10.40
N LEU A 84 14.64 3.09 -10.60
CA LEU A 84 13.93 2.10 -11.42
C LEU A 84 14.45 2.04 -12.85
N ALA A 85 14.76 3.19 -13.44
CA ALA A 85 15.31 3.24 -14.80
C ALA A 85 16.73 2.64 -14.89
N GLN A 86 17.51 2.77 -13.81
CA GLN A 86 18.91 2.29 -13.79
C GLN A 86 19.02 0.82 -13.41
N VAL A 87 18.32 0.37 -12.39
CA VAL A 87 18.49 -0.98 -11.83
C VAL A 87 17.25 -1.87 -11.99
N GLY A 88 16.12 -1.31 -12.40
CA GLY A 88 14.87 -2.04 -12.52
C GLY A 88 14.16 -2.28 -11.20
N PRO A 89 12.93 -2.80 -11.22
CA PRO A 89 12.16 -3.09 -10.02
C PRO A 89 12.72 -4.31 -9.30
N CYS A 90 12.66 -4.28 -7.96
CA CYS A 90 12.98 -5.44 -7.14
C CYS A 90 11.67 -6.23 -6.85
N ARG A 91 11.80 -7.36 -6.14
CA ARG A 91 10.65 -8.23 -5.81
C ARG A 91 9.57 -7.56 -4.98
N HIS A 92 9.85 -6.43 -4.33
CA HIS A 92 8.90 -5.69 -3.51
C HIS A 92 8.10 -4.64 -4.28
N HIS A 93 8.42 -4.39 -5.54
CA HIS A 93 7.69 -3.45 -6.36
C HIS A 93 6.38 -4.05 -6.87
N ARG A 94 5.33 -3.23 -6.89
CA ARG A 94 4.08 -3.59 -7.55
C ARG A 94 4.25 -3.38 -9.05
N LEU A 95 4.05 -4.42 -9.84
CA LEU A 95 4.19 -4.33 -11.30
C LEU A 95 3.12 -3.45 -11.95
N SER A 96 1.99 -3.23 -11.27
CA SER A 96 0.95 -2.29 -11.70
C SER A 96 1.28 -0.84 -11.43
N PHE A 97 2.31 -0.55 -10.61
CA PHE A 97 2.80 0.80 -10.39
C PHE A 97 3.37 1.35 -11.71
N ALA A 98 2.91 2.55 -12.12
CA ALA A 98 3.20 3.06 -13.48
C ALA A 98 4.68 3.05 -13.86
N PRO A 99 5.63 3.50 -13.01
CA PRO A 99 7.05 3.42 -13.34
C PRO A 99 7.58 1.99 -13.51
N CYS A 100 6.90 0.98 -12.98
CA CYS A 100 7.30 -0.42 -13.08
C CYS A 100 6.65 -1.13 -14.27
N ALA A 101 5.51 -0.67 -14.76
CA ALA A 101 4.73 -1.32 -15.82
C ALA A 101 5.54 -1.48 -17.12
N GLN A 102 6.41 -0.54 -17.42
CA GLN A 102 7.27 -0.60 -18.60
C GLN A 102 8.21 -1.82 -18.60
N PHE A 103 8.62 -2.29 -17.42
CA PHE A 103 9.50 -3.46 -17.32
C PHE A 103 8.74 -4.77 -17.55
N VAL A 104 7.46 -4.81 -17.22
CA VAL A 104 6.60 -5.96 -17.53
C VAL A 104 6.44 -6.12 -19.03
N LEU A 105 6.29 -5.02 -19.76
CA LEU A 105 6.15 -5.05 -21.21
C LEU A 105 7.45 -5.46 -21.93
N SER A 106 8.59 -5.32 -21.28
CA SER A 106 9.89 -5.69 -21.83
C SER A 106 10.20 -7.17 -21.66
N LEU A 107 9.44 -7.89 -20.85
CA LEU A 107 9.62 -9.31 -20.65
C LEU A 107 8.90 -10.13 -21.71
#